data_53298ddf3d374af591e3285e82d94074
#
_entry.id   53298ddf3d374af591e3285e82d94074
#
_cell.length_a   1.000
_cell.length_b   1.000
_cell.length_c   1.000
_cell.angle_alpha   90.00
_cell.angle_beta   90.00
_cell.angle_gamma   90.00
#
_symmetry.space_group_name_H-M   'P 1'
#
loop_
_entity.id
_entity.type
_entity.pdbx_description
1 polymer ?
#
loop_
_entity_poly.entity_id
_entity_poly.type
_entity_poly.pdbx_seq_one_letter_code
_entity_poly.pdbx_strand_id
1 'polypeptide(L)'
;SAGMSRSSMINQLLAERVGYATPEMRLRGVLASAREAMKDGFYMVEQPTGSTLSCRTSLKYRYKPTVRYSVEIFTLGRESAGRLRAQLRTQNYRLIQDFVGFLMLWGRFEREYVVPKYAHDIVYSADDGKFTRVFNMPAGSISDDELGAAVADYLTMFDAALKAYFA
;
A
#
# COMPACT_ATOMS: atom_id res chain seq x y z
N SER A 1 1.70 23.01 5.92
CA SER A 1 2.40 21.75 5.93
C SER A 1 3.59 21.75 6.86
N ALA A 2 3.31 21.42 8.10
CA ALA A 2 4.32 21.21 9.10
C ALA A 2 5.33 20.16 8.62
N GLY A 3 6.61 20.49 8.54
CA GLY A 3 7.68 19.54 8.30
C GLY A 3 8.53 19.74 7.06
N MET A 4 8.20 20.67 6.17
CA MET A 4 9.05 21.00 5.03
C MET A 4 10.06 22.06 5.42
N SER A 5 11.37 21.79 5.23
CA SER A 5 12.42 22.79 5.45
C SER A 5 12.35 23.91 4.41
N ARG A 6 12.88 25.09 4.73
CA ARG A 6 12.98 26.20 3.76
C ARG A 6 13.69 25.78 2.46
N SER A 7 14.74 24.99 2.60
CA SER A 7 15.52 24.48 1.47
C SER A 7 14.67 23.56 0.58
N SER A 8 13.92 22.65 1.15
CA SER A 8 13.00 21.78 0.41
C SER A 8 11.91 22.57 -0.28
N MET A 9 11.34 23.59 0.38
CA MET A 9 10.32 24.45 -0.21
C MET A 9 10.85 25.24 -1.41
N ILE A 10 12.04 25.81 -1.31
CA ILE A 10 12.67 26.54 -2.41
C ILE A 10 12.94 25.60 -3.59
N ASN A 11 13.49 24.41 -3.35
CA ASN A 11 13.74 23.42 -4.39
C ASN A 11 12.45 22.98 -5.09
N GLN A 12 11.38 22.78 -4.33
CA GLN A 12 10.06 22.45 -4.88
C GLN A 12 9.51 23.57 -5.77
N LEU A 13 9.55 24.83 -5.32
CA LEU A 13 9.08 25.98 -6.10
C LEU A 13 9.89 26.16 -7.38
N LEU A 14 11.22 25.98 -7.32
CA LEU A 14 12.08 26.04 -8.49
C LEU A 14 11.77 24.92 -9.48
N ALA A 15 11.59 23.69 -8.99
CA ALA A 15 11.24 22.53 -9.82
C ALA A 15 9.90 22.73 -10.51
N GLU A 16 8.88 23.21 -9.81
CA GLU A 16 7.56 23.53 -10.37
C GLU A 16 7.67 24.57 -11.50
N ARG A 17 8.47 25.59 -11.31
CA ARG A 17 8.64 26.67 -12.28
C ARG A 17 9.35 26.22 -13.58
N VAL A 18 10.25 25.24 -13.49
CA VAL A 18 10.96 24.68 -14.65
C VAL A 18 10.34 23.39 -15.19
N GLY A 19 9.22 22.94 -14.61
CA GLY A 19 8.50 21.74 -15.03
C GLY A 19 9.12 20.41 -14.58
N TYR A 20 10.03 20.43 -13.61
CA TYR A 20 10.60 19.21 -13.04
C TYR A 20 9.86 18.79 -11.78
N ALA A 21 9.49 17.50 -11.69
CA ALA A 21 8.96 16.91 -10.47
C ALA A 21 10.09 16.59 -9.48
N THR A 22 9.98 17.08 -8.23
CA THR A 22 10.85 16.62 -7.15
C THR A 22 10.47 15.19 -6.72
N PRO A 23 11.39 14.44 -6.06
CA PRO A 23 11.07 13.14 -5.52
C PRO A 23 9.83 13.14 -4.61
N GLU A 24 9.66 14.16 -3.77
CA GLU A 24 8.49 14.30 -2.89
C GLU A 24 7.21 14.54 -3.68
N MET A 25 7.24 15.36 -4.72
CA MET A 25 6.08 15.59 -5.61
C MET A 25 5.69 14.30 -6.32
N ARG A 26 6.67 13.52 -6.76
CA ARG A 26 6.45 12.21 -7.38
C ARG A 26 5.72 11.26 -6.40
N LEU A 27 6.24 11.10 -5.18
CA LEU A 27 5.65 10.23 -4.17
C LEU A 27 4.21 10.65 -3.84
N ARG A 28 3.97 11.93 -3.68
CA ARG A 28 2.61 12.46 -3.46
C ARG A 28 1.68 12.19 -4.64
N GLY A 29 2.18 12.30 -5.86
CA GLY A 29 1.41 12.02 -7.07
C GLY A 29 0.98 10.56 -7.17
N VAL A 30 1.91 9.62 -6.92
CA VAL A 30 1.62 8.18 -6.90
C VAL A 30 0.56 7.87 -5.84
N LEU A 31 0.74 8.36 -4.62
CA LEU A 31 -0.18 8.09 -3.53
C LEU A 31 -1.54 8.78 -3.71
N ALA A 32 -1.58 9.98 -4.28
CA ALA A 32 -2.83 10.66 -4.60
C ALA A 32 -3.63 9.91 -5.67
N SER A 33 -2.96 9.38 -6.68
CA SER A 33 -3.58 8.53 -7.71
C SER A 33 -4.17 7.24 -7.12
N ALA A 34 -3.40 6.55 -6.28
CA ALA A 34 -3.87 5.35 -5.58
C ALA A 34 -5.06 5.65 -4.66
N ARG A 35 -4.99 6.74 -3.91
CA ARG A 35 -6.04 7.20 -3.00
C ARG A 35 -7.35 7.47 -3.73
N GLU A 36 -7.29 8.17 -4.86
CA GLU A 36 -8.46 8.48 -5.67
C GLU A 36 -9.13 7.20 -6.20
N ALA A 37 -8.34 6.23 -6.65
CA ALA A 37 -8.85 4.95 -7.11
C ALA A 37 -9.50 4.09 -6.00
N MET A 38 -9.14 4.32 -4.75
CA MET A 38 -9.58 3.51 -3.59
C MET A 38 -10.64 4.17 -2.71
N LYS A 39 -10.94 5.44 -2.90
CA LYS A 39 -11.76 6.25 -1.99
C LYS A 39 -13.15 5.68 -1.66
N ASP A 40 -13.75 4.96 -2.59
CA ASP A 40 -15.11 4.43 -2.44
C ASP A 40 -15.16 3.11 -1.65
N GLY A 41 -14.03 2.43 -1.48
CA GLY A 41 -13.95 1.13 -0.81
C GLY A 41 -13.29 1.17 0.58
N PHE A 42 -12.60 2.25 0.92
CA PHE A 42 -11.76 2.36 2.11
C PHE A 42 -11.99 3.67 2.85
N TYR A 43 -11.89 3.61 4.17
CA TYR A 43 -11.80 4.82 4.98
C TYR A 43 -10.35 5.33 4.96
N MET A 44 -10.13 6.48 4.33
CA MET A 44 -8.81 7.08 4.23
C MET A 44 -8.41 7.76 5.54
N VAL A 45 -7.18 7.49 5.99
CA VAL A 45 -6.59 8.11 7.17
C VAL A 45 -5.57 9.14 6.68
N GLU A 46 -5.73 10.39 7.12
CA GLU A 46 -4.76 11.42 6.81
C GLU A 46 -3.44 11.15 7.51
N GLN A 47 -2.35 11.33 6.76
CA GLN A 47 -0.98 11.20 7.26
C GLN A 47 -0.28 12.54 7.15
N PRO A 48 0.50 12.93 8.18
CA PRO A 48 1.27 14.18 8.13
C PRO A 48 2.39 14.17 7.09
N THR A 49 2.84 12.98 6.68
CA THR A 49 3.87 12.82 5.67
C THR A 49 3.27 12.41 4.33
N GLY A 50 3.68 13.04 3.24
CA GLY A 50 3.20 12.74 1.90
C GLY A 50 3.73 11.43 1.28
N SER A 51 4.51 10.65 2.02
CA SER A 51 5.17 9.43 1.53
C SER A 51 4.44 8.13 1.88
N THR A 52 3.36 8.21 2.66
CA THR A 52 2.60 7.07 3.12
C THR A 52 1.11 7.27 2.90
N LEU A 53 0.47 6.29 2.29
CA LEU A 53 -0.98 6.18 2.21
C LEU A 53 -1.46 5.25 3.33
N SER A 54 -2.41 5.70 4.14
CA SER A 54 -3.05 4.86 5.15
C SER A 54 -4.55 4.82 4.96
N CYS A 55 -5.10 3.63 5.07
CA CYS A 55 -6.55 3.43 5.02
C CYS A 55 -6.97 2.25 5.90
N ARG A 56 -8.26 2.12 6.12
CA ARG A 56 -8.82 1.03 6.90
C ARG A 56 -10.16 0.56 6.34
N THR A 57 -10.46 -0.70 6.62
CA THR A 57 -11.78 -1.29 6.40
C THR A 57 -12.19 -2.10 7.63
N SER A 58 -13.46 -2.47 7.70
CA SER A 58 -13.96 -3.34 8.77
C SER A 58 -14.42 -4.67 8.18
N LEU A 59 -14.11 -5.76 8.87
CA LEU A 59 -14.58 -7.09 8.52
C LEU A 59 -16.01 -7.28 9.02
N LYS A 60 -16.81 -8.03 8.28
CA LYS A 60 -18.14 -8.50 8.71
C LYS A 60 -17.97 -9.67 9.66
N TYR A 61 -17.58 -9.40 10.87
CA TYR A 61 -17.38 -10.38 11.93
C TYR A 61 -17.89 -9.81 13.25
N ARG A 62 -18.05 -10.68 14.27
CA ARG A 62 -18.36 -10.20 15.64
C ARG A 62 -17.39 -9.08 16.02
N TYR A 63 -17.91 -7.99 16.59
CA TYR A 63 -17.14 -6.80 17.01
C TYR A 63 -16.50 -6.01 15.86
N LYS A 64 -16.80 -6.32 14.61
CA LYS A 64 -16.32 -5.59 13.42
C LYS A 64 -14.83 -5.24 13.50
N PRO A 65 -13.93 -6.22 13.56
CA PRO A 65 -12.51 -5.94 13.65
C PRO A 65 -12.05 -5.12 12.45
N THR A 66 -11.14 -4.20 12.70
CA THR A 66 -10.62 -3.29 11.68
C THR A 66 -9.33 -3.84 11.10
N VAL A 67 -9.21 -3.77 9.78
CA VAL A 67 -7.96 -3.97 9.06
C VAL A 67 -7.40 -2.62 8.68
N ARG A 68 -6.18 -2.35 9.08
CA ARG A 68 -5.44 -1.14 8.71
C ARG A 68 -4.43 -1.48 7.63
N TYR A 69 -4.45 -0.71 6.57
CA TYR A 69 -3.48 -0.79 5.48
C TYR A 69 -2.57 0.43 5.49
N SER A 70 -1.31 0.23 5.16
CA SER A 70 -0.33 1.30 5.00
C SER A 70 0.53 0.98 3.79
N VAL A 71 0.63 1.92 2.86
CA VAL A 71 1.47 1.83 1.67
C VAL A 71 2.53 2.91 1.71
N GLU A 72 3.76 2.50 1.53
CA GLU A 72 4.92 3.38 1.43
C GLU A 72 5.55 3.19 0.04
N ILE A 73 5.75 4.28 -0.67
CA ILE A 73 6.43 4.30 -1.97
C ILE A 73 7.87 4.75 -1.76
N PHE A 74 8.81 4.03 -2.36
CA PHE A 74 10.23 4.31 -2.22
C PHE A 74 10.73 5.26 -3.31
N THR A 75 11.80 5.98 -2.98
CA THR A 75 12.49 6.90 -3.90
C THR A 75 13.12 6.14 -5.07
N LEU A 76 13.30 6.83 -6.20
CA LEU A 76 13.98 6.27 -7.37
C LEU A 76 15.38 5.76 -7.01
N GLY A 77 15.83 4.74 -7.73
CA GLY A 77 17.13 4.10 -7.51
C GLY A 77 17.16 3.02 -6.43
N ARG A 78 16.05 2.77 -5.75
CA ARG A 78 15.94 1.62 -4.83
C ARG A 78 15.55 0.34 -5.58
N GLU A 79 15.96 -0.81 -5.04
CA GLU A 79 15.67 -2.12 -5.62
C GLU A 79 14.19 -2.49 -5.57
N SER A 80 13.44 -1.85 -4.67
CA SER A 80 12.01 -2.06 -4.50
C SER A 80 11.24 -0.76 -4.72
N ALA A 81 10.06 -0.85 -5.32
CA ALA A 81 9.21 0.31 -5.57
C ALA A 81 8.46 0.79 -4.33
N GLY A 82 8.22 -0.09 -3.36
CA GLY A 82 7.51 0.24 -2.13
C GLY A 82 7.13 -0.99 -1.34
N ARG A 83 6.30 -0.79 -0.33
CA ARG A 83 5.75 -1.88 0.49
C ARG A 83 4.34 -1.57 0.97
N LEU A 84 3.54 -2.62 1.07
CA LEU A 84 2.26 -2.63 1.72
C LEU A 84 2.38 -3.32 3.07
N ARG A 85 1.71 -2.78 4.07
CA ARG A 85 1.45 -3.44 5.34
C ARG A 85 -0.06 -3.54 5.56
N ALA A 86 -0.52 -4.72 5.95
CA ALA A 86 -1.87 -4.96 6.41
C ALA A 86 -1.81 -5.46 7.85
N GLN A 87 -2.62 -4.87 8.72
CA GLN A 87 -2.69 -5.25 10.13
C GLN A 87 -4.11 -5.46 10.57
N LEU A 88 -4.42 -6.66 11.03
CA LEU A 88 -5.68 -6.96 11.70
C LEU A 88 -5.61 -6.44 13.13
N ARG A 89 -6.50 -5.52 13.47
CA ARG A 89 -6.59 -4.89 14.80
C ARG A 89 -7.53 -5.69 15.69
N THR A 90 -7.00 -6.69 16.36
CA THR A 90 -7.74 -7.55 17.30
C THR A 90 -6.81 -8.13 18.35
N GLN A 91 -7.37 -8.48 19.50
CA GLN A 91 -6.71 -9.29 20.54
C GLN A 91 -7.24 -10.73 20.55
N ASN A 92 -8.21 -11.05 19.69
CA ASN A 92 -8.78 -12.38 19.59
C ASN A 92 -7.82 -13.31 18.85
N TYR A 93 -7.23 -14.24 19.58
CA TYR A 93 -6.24 -15.20 19.07
C TYR A 93 -6.81 -16.03 17.91
N ARG A 94 -8.06 -16.49 18.00
CA ARG A 94 -8.70 -17.27 16.94
C ARG A 94 -8.78 -16.47 15.64
N LEU A 95 -9.14 -15.21 15.74
CA LEU A 95 -9.24 -14.33 14.59
C LEU A 95 -7.87 -14.08 13.95
N ILE A 96 -6.82 -13.99 14.75
CA ILE A 96 -5.44 -13.91 14.27
C ILE A 96 -5.06 -15.19 13.52
N GLN A 97 -5.41 -16.37 14.05
CA GLN A 97 -5.16 -17.65 13.37
C GLN A 97 -5.91 -17.75 12.04
N ASP A 98 -7.16 -17.32 12.00
CA ASP A 98 -7.95 -17.28 10.77
C ASP A 98 -7.33 -16.34 9.74
N PHE A 99 -6.80 -15.21 10.17
CA PHE A 99 -6.05 -14.28 9.29
C PHE A 99 -4.76 -14.92 8.74
N VAL A 100 -4.02 -15.64 9.56
CA VAL A 100 -2.85 -16.40 9.09
C VAL A 100 -3.26 -17.46 8.06
N GLY A 101 -4.36 -18.16 8.29
CA GLY A 101 -4.94 -19.11 7.33
C GLY A 101 -5.28 -18.43 5.99
N PHE A 102 -5.90 -17.26 6.05
CA PHE A 102 -6.12 -16.44 4.85
C PHE A 102 -4.82 -16.11 4.12
N LEU A 103 -3.79 -15.67 4.84
CA LEU A 103 -2.50 -15.31 4.23
C LEU A 103 -1.82 -16.48 3.52
N MET A 104 -2.00 -17.70 4.01
CA MET A 104 -1.52 -18.90 3.33
C MET A 104 -2.22 -19.13 1.99
N LEU A 105 -3.54 -18.96 1.95
CA LEU A 105 -4.32 -19.04 0.71
C LEU A 105 -3.97 -17.90 -0.24
N TRP A 106 -3.85 -16.69 0.28
CA TRP A 106 -3.45 -15.53 -0.49
C TRP A 106 -2.08 -15.70 -1.16
N GLY A 107 -1.11 -16.24 -0.43
CA GLY A 107 0.22 -16.52 -0.99
C GLY A 107 0.20 -17.50 -2.17
N ARG A 108 -0.70 -18.50 -2.15
CA ARG A 108 -0.91 -19.39 -3.29
C ARG A 108 -1.53 -18.65 -4.47
N PHE A 109 -2.57 -17.87 -4.20
CA PHE A 109 -3.23 -17.05 -5.22
C PHE A 109 -2.25 -16.07 -5.89
N GLU A 110 -1.43 -15.40 -5.11
CA GLU A 110 -0.43 -14.47 -5.65
C GLU A 110 0.55 -15.17 -6.60
N ARG A 111 1.08 -16.33 -6.21
CA ARG A 111 2.01 -17.08 -7.05
C ARG A 111 1.41 -17.52 -8.38
N GLU A 112 0.13 -17.84 -8.37
CA GLU A 112 -0.55 -18.35 -9.55
C GLU A 112 -1.02 -17.24 -10.50
N TYR A 113 -1.54 -16.13 -9.95
CA TYR A 113 -2.26 -15.11 -10.72
C TYR A 113 -1.61 -13.74 -10.73
N VAL A 114 -0.86 -13.37 -9.71
CA VAL A 114 -0.29 -12.03 -9.60
C VAL A 114 1.16 -11.99 -10.10
N VAL A 115 2.00 -12.92 -9.67
CA VAL A 115 3.40 -12.99 -10.07
C VAL A 115 3.59 -13.09 -11.59
N PRO A 116 2.85 -13.92 -12.32
CA PRO A 116 3.00 -13.99 -13.77
C PRO A 116 2.73 -12.67 -14.49
N LYS A 117 1.85 -11.84 -13.93
CA LYS A 117 1.51 -10.52 -14.49
C LYS A 117 2.62 -9.49 -14.28
N TYR A 118 3.33 -9.57 -13.16
CA TYR A 118 4.31 -8.57 -12.76
C TYR A 118 5.76 -9.05 -12.81
N ALA A 119 5.98 -10.33 -13.17
CA ALA A 119 7.27 -10.97 -13.41
C ALA A 119 8.30 -10.84 -12.26
N HIS A 120 7.86 -10.72 -11.01
CA HIS A 120 8.73 -10.55 -9.86
C HIS A 120 8.40 -11.52 -8.74
N ASP A 121 9.42 -11.96 -8.04
CA ASP A 121 9.28 -12.82 -6.88
C ASP A 121 8.46 -12.15 -5.78
N ILE A 122 7.71 -12.96 -5.05
CA ILE A 122 6.96 -12.48 -3.90
C ILE A 122 7.91 -12.35 -2.71
N VAL A 123 8.00 -11.14 -2.17
CA VAL A 123 8.67 -10.88 -0.90
C VAL A 123 7.63 -10.41 0.11
N TYR A 124 7.28 -11.28 1.04
CA TYR A 124 6.36 -10.93 2.11
C TYR A 124 6.72 -11.63 3.43
N SER A 125 6.25 -11.05 4.52
CA SER A 125 6.25 -11.69 5.83
C SER A 125 4.85 -11.66 6.42
N ALA A 126 4.52 -12.68 7.23
CA ALA A 126 3.27 -12.75 7.98
C ALA A 126 3.60 -13.08 9.43
N ASP A 127 3.14 -12.27 10.36
CA ASP A 127 3.43 -12.40 11.78
C ASP A 127 2.30 -11.76 12.61
N ASP A 128 1.78 -12.49 13.59
CA ASP A 128 0.83 -12.04 14.62
C ASP A 128 -0.24 -11.02 14.16
N GLY A 129 -0.94 -11.33 13.07
CA GLY A 129 -1.97 -10.44 12.51
C GLY A 129 -1.42 -9.28 11.69
N LYS A 130 -0.14 -9.34 11.32
CA LYS A 130 0.53 -8.39 10.43
C LYS A 130 0.98 -9.08 9.17
N PHE A 131 0.83 -8.41 8.05
CA PHE A 131 1.29 -8.84 6.74
C PHE A 131 2.08 -7.70 6.10
N THR A 132 3.25 -8.01 5.57
CA THR A 132 4.08 -7.05 4.84
C THR A 132 4.38 -7.62 3.46
N ARG A 133 4.05 -6.87 2.42
CA ARG A 133 4.28 -7.21 1.02
C ARG A 133 5.19 -6.15 0.41
N VAL A 134 6.37 -6.54 -0.04
CA VAL A 134 7.28 -5.66 -0.76
C VAL A 134 6.95 -5.69 -2.25
N PHE A 135 6.86 -4.52 -2.87
CA PHE A 135 6.74 -4.41 -4.32
C PHE A 135 8.14 -4.55 -4.91
N ASN A 136 8.51 -5.79 -5.20
CA ASN A 136 9.87 -6.19 -5.56
C ASN A 136 10.17 -5.94 -7.05
N MET A 137 9.97 -4.71 -7.47
CA MET A 137 10.39 -4.17 -8.76
C MET A 137 11.22 -2.92 -8.51
N PRO A 138 12.23 -2.63 -9.33
CA PRO A 138 13.03 -1.43 -9.14
C PRO A 138 12.16 -0.16 -9.15
N ALA A 139 12.44 0.75 -8.24
CA ALA A 139 11.75 2.03 -8.20
C ALA A 139 11.99 2.80 -9.52
N GLY A 140 10.91 3.21 -10.17
CA GLY A 140 10.96 3.88 -11.48
C GLY A 140 10.93 2.95 -12.69
N SER A 141 10.81 1.62 -12.50
CA SER A 141 10.69 0.65 -13.61
C SER A 141 9.35 0.73 -14.34
N ILE A 142 8.32 1.27 -13.71
CA ILE A 142 7.02 1.59 -14.31
C ILE A 142 6.69 3.06 -14.05
N SER A 143 5.76 3.63 -14.79
CA SER A 143 5.32 5.01 -14.58
C SER A 143 4.65 5.19 -13.22
N ASP A 144 4.59 6.42 -12.74
CA ASP A 144 3.95 6.75 -11.46
C ASP A 144 2.45 6.45 -11.48
N ASP A 145 1.77 6.68 -12.60
CA ASP A 145 0.36 6.36 -12.78
C ASP A 145 0.11 4.84 -12.76
N GLU A 146 0.97 4.08 -13.43
CA GLU A 146 0.93 2.61 -13.41
C GLU A 146 1.18 2.07 -12.00
N LEU A 147 2.12 2.64 -11.27
CA LEU A 147 2.41 2.23 -9.90
C LEU A 147 1.23 2.52 -8.96
N GLY A 148 0.65 3.72 -9.06
CA GLY A 148 -0.54 4.10 -8.29
C GLY A 148 -1.73 3.19 -8.58
N ALA A 149 -2.00 2.88 -9.84
CA ALA A 149 -3.05 1.96 -10.25
C ALA A 149 -2.78 0.53 -9.76
N ALA A 150 -1.56 0.04 -9.89
CA ALA A 150 -1.18 -1.31 -9.42
C ALA A 150 -1.33 -1.47 -7.90
N VAL A 151 -0.95 -0.45 -7.13
CA VAL A 151 -1.14 -0.42 -5.67
C VAL A 151 -2.63 -0.47 -5.32
N ALA A 152 -3.44 0.36 -5.96
CA ALA A 152 -4.88 0.40 -5.73
C ALA A 152 -5.56 -0.93 -6.08
N ASP A 153 -5.22 -1.51 -7.21
CA ASP A 153 -5.75 -2.80 -7.66
C ASP A 153 -5.37 -3.94 -6.71
N TYR A 154 -4.11 -3.99 -6.31
CA TYR A 154 -3.63 -5.00 -5.38
C TYR A 154 -4.35 -4.92 -4.04
N LEU A 155 -4.46 -3.73 -3.47
CA LEU A 155 -5.10 -3.52 -2.18
C LEU A 155 -6.59 -3.83 -2.23
N THR A 156 -7.27 -3.40 -3.28
CA THR A 156 -8.70 -3.68 -3.49
C THR A 156 -8.96 -5.17 -3.62
N MET A 157 -8.13 -5.88 -4.36
CA MET A 157 -8.21 -7.32 -4.53
C MET A 157 -7.94 -8.07 -3.23
N PHE A 158 -6.90 -7.69 -2.49
CA PHE A 158 -6.55 -8.26 -1.19
C PHE A 158 -7.69 -8.09 -0.18
N ASP A 159 -8.21 -6.87 -0.05
CA ASP A 159 -9.30 -6.57 0.89
C ASP A 159 -10.61 -7.29 0.53
N ALA A 160 -10.94 -7.37 -0.76
CA ALA A 160 -12.11 -8.11 -1.21
C ALA A 160 -11.99 -9.61 -0.90
N ALA A 161 -10.83 -10.21 -1.15
CA ALA A 161 -10.56 -11.60 -0.82
C ALA A 161 -10.60 -11.86 0.69
N LEU A 162 -10.02 -10.97 1.47
CA LEU A 162 -10.05 -11.04 2.93
C LEU A 162 -11.48 -10.97 3.49
N LYS A 163 -12.28 -10.04 2.98
CA LYS A 163 -13.70 -9.92 3.35
C LYS A 163 -14.51 -11.16 2.98
N ALA A 164 -14.26 -11.73 1.80
CA ALA A 164 -14.91 -12.97 1.37
C ALA A 164 -14.52 -14.16 2.27
N TYR A 165 -13.27 -14.24 2.68
CA TYR A 165 -12.78 -15.28 3.58
C TYR A 165 -13.46 -15.23 4.96
N PHE A 166 -13.74 -14.05 5.46
CA PHE A 166 -14.40 -13.83 6.76
C PHE A 166 -15.92 -13.67 6.68
N ALA A 167 -16.48 -13.79 5.51
CA ALA A 167 -17.94 -13.70 5.32
C ALA A 167 -18.69 -14.94 5.83
#